data_f2737da98cee5862d4bb0a621a9acebf
#
_entry.id   f2737da98cee5862d4bb0a621a9acebf
#
_cell.length_a   1.000
_cell.length_b   1.000
_cell.length_c   1.000
_cell.angle_alpha   90.00
_cell.angle_beta   90.00
_cell.angle_gamma   90.00
#
_symmetry.space_group_name_H-M   'P 1'
#
loop_
_entity.id
_entity.type
_entity.pdbx_description
1 polymer ?
#
loop_
_entity_poly.entity_id
_entity_poly.type
_entity_poly.pdbx_seq_one_letter_code
_entity_poly.pdbx_strand_id
1 'polypeptide(L)'
;VACKNPTEKQTPLTIGDTAHYYPLLSYMQEQIHENDLRNLPRTIRLSRNNVKTAQPLTRDSFLLLSNVFLDAITSFTANKYRYNETLMHDLSTQSYTLSYRPVSRSNEEIDYLDILLSEKSQQVKRIDIRRTYTRSNQLINEHLSWRTNKGCMITRETNVSDSSQTETVVMDVSWIPENDPQP
;
A
#
# COMPACT_ATOMS: atom_id res chain seq x y z
N VAL A 1 -37.24 14.24 -17.16
CA VAL A 1 -36.98 13.12 -16.25
C VAL A 1 -35.51 13.19 -15.91
N ALA A 2 -35.16 13.71 -14.71
CA ALA A 2 -33.79 13.86 -14.26
C ALA A 2 -33.40 12.62 -13.44
N CYS A 3 -32.47 11.83 -13.93
CA CYS A 3 -31.86 10.75 -13.18
C CYS A 3 -30.90 11.36 -12.15
N LYS A 4 -31.24 11.27 -10.86
CA LYS A 4 -30.33 11.54 -9.74
C LYS A 4 -29.47 10.31 -9.57
N ASN A 5 -28.15 10.47 -9.76
CA ASN A 5 -27.18 9.49 -9.28
C ASN A 5 -27.19 9.47 -7.74
N PRO A 6 -27.29 8.30 -7.11
CA PRO A 6 -27.11 8.21 -5.65
C PRO A 6 -25.61 8.40 -5.35
N THR A 7 -25.26 9.54 -4.77
CA THR A 7 -23.98 9.72 -4.09
C THR A 7 -24.04 8.86 -2.83
N GLU A 8 -23.39 7.72 -2.83
CA GLU A 8 -23.20 6.92 -1.61
C GLU A 8 -22.46 7.80 -0.58
N LYS A 9 -23.19 8.18 0.45
CA LYS A 9 -22.62 8.79 1.64
C LYS A 9 -21.80 7.74 2.36
N GLN A 10 -20.49 7.83 2.24
CA GLN A 10 -19.60 7.11 3.16
C GLN A 10 -19.92 7.59 4.58
N THR A 11 -20.32 6.67 5.43
CA THR A 11 -20.62 6.92 6.84
C THR A 11 -19.32 7.38 7.52
N PRO A 12 -19.33 8.52 8.25
CA PRO A 12 -18.14 8.95 9.00
C PRO A 12 -17.77 7.85 10.00
N LEU A 13 -16.48 7.47 10.04
CA LEU A 13 -15.94 6.58 11.06
C LEU A 13 -16.12 7.26 12.42
N THR A 14 -17.12 6.84 13.19
CA THR A 14 -17.28 7.25 14.58
C THR A 14 -16.17 6.58 15.36
N ILE A 15 -15.16 7.34 15.78
CA ILE A 15 -14.07 6.90 16.65
C ILE A 15 -14.69 6.65 18.04
N GLY A 16 -15.11 5.44 18.30
CA GLY A 16 -15.73 5.00 19.55
C GLY A 16 -15.40 3.53 19.82
N ASP A 17 -14.64 3.33 20.84
CA ASP A 17 -14.47 2.22 21.81
C ASP A 17 -14.55 0.74 21.40
N THR A 18 -14.55 0.39 20.14
CA THR A 18 -14.31 -0.99 19.71
C THR A 18 -13.29 -0.96 18.58
N ALA A 19 -12.22 -1.73 18.70
CA ALA A 19 -11.18 -1.91 17.68
C ALA A 19 -11.79 -2.36 16.33
N HIS A 20 -12.29 -1.41 15.57
CA HIS A 20 -12.78 -1.64 14.22
C HIS A 20 -11.59 -1.50 13.29
N TYR A 21 -10.94 -2.63 13.00
CA TYR A 21 -9.91 -2.70 11.98
C TYR A 21 -10.42 -2.07 10.67
N TYR A 22 -9.61 -1.18 10.11
CA TYR A 22 -9.94 -0.56 8.84
C TYR A 22 -10.18 -1.65 7.76
N PRO A 23 -11.23 -1.56 6.91
CA PRO A 23 -11.55 -2.55 5.89
C PRO A 23 -10.58 -2.47 4.70
N LEU A 24 -9.28 -2.69 4.99
CA LEU A 24 -8.18 -2.42 4.08
C LEU A 24 -8.21 -3.30 2.84
N LEU A 25 -8.63 -4.56 2.96
CA LEU A 25 -8.68 -5.49 1.82
C LEU A 25 -9.71 -5.01 0.79
N SER A 26 -10.92 -4.68 1.21
CA SER A 26 -11.96 -4.17 0.32
C SER A 26 -11.55 -2.84 -0.31
N TYR A 27 -10.98 -1.94 0.49
CA TYR A 27 -10.44 -0.67 -0.01
C TYR A 27 -9.39 -0.89 -1.11
N MET A 28 -8.44 -1.80 -0.89
CA MET A 28 -7.37 -2.05 -1.86
C MET A 28 -7.89 -2.67 -3.15
N GLN A 29 -8.83 -3.62 -3.05
CA GLN A 29 -9.51 -4.21 -4.21
C GLN A 29 -10.23 -3.15 -5.05
N GLU A 30 -10.95 -2.23 -4.41
CA GLU A 30 -11.63 -1.11 -5.06
C GLU A 30 -10.63 -0.16 -5.74
N GLN A 31 -9.54 0.23 -5.07
CA GLN A 31 -8.50 1.08 -5.62
C GLN A 31 -7.85 0.48 -6.88
N ILE A 32 -7.56 -0.81 -6.87
CA ILE A 32 -6.99 -1.51 -8.03
C ILE A 32 -8.00 -1.54 -9.17
N HIS A 33 -9.27 -1.87 -8.87
CA HIS A 33 -10.34 -1.91 -9.86
C HIS A 33 -10.60 -0.54 -10.50
N GLU A 34 -10.70 0.53 -9.71
CA GLU A 34 -10.86 1.89 -10.21
C GLU A 34 -9.69 2.33 -11.11
N ASN A 35 -8.46 2.05 -10.69
CA ASN A 35 -7.28 2.38 -11.49
C ASN A 35 -7.23 1.57 -12.79
N ASP A 36 -7.69 0.32 -12.78
CA ASP A 36 -7.80 -0.50 -13.98
C ASP A 36 -8.85 0.05 -14.95
N LEU A 37 -10.03 0.41 -14.45
CA LEU A 37 -11.12 0.99 -15.25
C LEU A 37 -10.75 2.33 -15.89
N ARG A 38 -10.03 3.19 -15.17
CA ARG A 38 -9.59 4.50 -15.69
C ARG A 38 -8.63 4.38 -16.87
N ASN A 39 -7.98 3.24 -17.02
CA ASN A 39 -7.02 2.96 -18.10
C ASN A 39 -5.97 4.08 -18.30
N LEU A 40 -5.52 4.69 -17.22
CA LEU A 40 -4.54 5.78 -17.27
C LEU A 40 -3.18 5.26 -17.76
N PRO A 41 -2.42 6.07 -18.50
CA PRO A 41 -1.03 5.75 -18.81
C PRO A 41 -0.24 5.51 -17.53
N ARG A 42 0.49 4.40 -17.48
CA ARG A 42 1.32 4.02 -16.33
C ARG A 42 2.77 3.94 -16.75
N THR A 43 3.63 4.47 -15.91
CA THR A 43 5.09 4.37 -16.09
C THR A 43 5.69 3.65 -14.90
N ILE A 44 6.57 2.69 -15.14
CA ILE A 44 7.40 2.06 -14.12
C ILE A 44 8.83 2.55 -14.24
N ARG A 45 9.38 3.00 -13.11
CA ARG A 45 10.81 3.24 -12.92
C ARG A 45 11.38 2.09 -12.10
N LEU A 46 12.28 1.34 -12.70
CA LEU A 46 12.94 0.22 -12.07
C LEU A 46 14.38 0.61 -11.74
N SER A 47 14.79 0.42 -10.49
CA SER A 47 16.18 0.53 -10.06
C SER A 47 16.63 -0.81 -9.50
N ARG A 48 17.69 -1.38 -10.08
CA ARG A 48 18.35 -2.62 -9.62
C ARG A 48 19.84 -2.38 -9.56
N ASN A 49 20.43 -2.52 -8.37
CA ASN A 49 21.88 -2.32 -8.17
C ASN A 49 22.38 -0.99 -8.79
N ASN A 50 21.67 0.11 -8.53
CA ASN A 50 21.91 1.46 -9.04
C ASN A 50 21.72 1.67 -10.56
N VAL A 51 21.34 0.65 -11.33
CA VAL A 51 20.94 0.79 -12.73
C VAL A 51 19.47 1.19 -12.75
N LYS A 52 19.15 2.32 -13.38
CA LYS A 52 17.79 2.87 -13.48
C LYS A 52 17.26 2.76 -14.89
N THR A 53 16.04 2.25 -15.03
CA THR A 53 15.29 2.22 -16.29
C THR A 53 13.90 2.79 -16.07
N ALA A 54 13.30 3.34 -17.13
CA ALA A 54 11.91 3.79 -17.13
C ALA A 54 11.21 3.28 -18.39
N GLN A 55 10.01 2.75 -18.25
CA GLN A 55 9.24 2.22 -19.36
C GLN A 55 7.74 2.27 -19.10
N PRO A 56 6.89 2.28 -20.14
CA PRO A 56 5.46 2.10 -19.99
C PRO A 56 5.16 0.78 -19.27
N LEU A 57 4.17 0.79 -18.38
CA LEU A 57 3.69 -0.40 -17.68
C LEU A 57 2.39 -0.87 -18.31
N THR A 58 2.36 -2.12 -18.77
CA THR A 58 1.14 -2.72 -19.32
C THR A 58 0.11 -2.98 -18.23
N ARG A 59 -1.16 -3.11 -18.63
CA ARG A 59 -2.27 -3.45 -17.73
C ARG A 59 -2.00 -4.73 -16.93
N ASP A 60 -1.58 -5.80 -17.62
CA ASP A 60 -1.33 -7.09 -16.99
C ASP A 60 -0.18 -7.02 -15.98
N SER A 61 0.88 -6.28 -16.31
CA SER A 61 1.99 -6.05 -15.37
C SER A 61 1.56 -5.21 -14.18
N PHE A 62 0.68 -4.24 -14.36
CA PHE A 62 0.08 -3.47 -13.25
C PHE A 62 -0.71 -4.38 -12.31
N LEU A 63 -1.56 -5.25 -12.84
CA LEU A 63 -2.34 -6.18 -12.02
C LEU A 63 -1.44 -7.17 -11.26
N LEU A 64 -0.38 -7.68 -11.89
CA LEU A 64 0.62 -8.54 -11.22
C LEU A 64 1.33 -7.82 -10.06
N LEU A 65 1.73 -6.55 -10.26
CA LEU A 65 2.33 -5.75 -9.19
C LEU A 65 1.34 -5.45 -8.07
N SER A 66 0.07 -5.20 -8.41
CA SER A 66 -0.99 -4.94 -7.44
C SER A 66 -1.28 -6.16 -6.55
N ASN A 67 -1.10 -7.39 -7.07
CA ASN A 67 -1.26 -8.60 -6.28
C ASN A 67 -0.27 -8.69 -5.12
N VAL A 68 0.92 -8.08 -5.22
CA VAL A 68 1.89 -8.04 -4.10
C VAL A 68 1.29 -7.31 -2.89
N PHE A 69 0.52 -6.25 -3.13
CA PHE A 69 -0.19 -5.53 -2.06
C PHE A 69 -1.37 -6.35 -1.52
N LEU A 70 -2.15 -6.97 -2.41
CA LEU A 70 -3.28 -7.81 -1.99
C LEU A 70 -2.83 -8.99 -1.16
N ASP A 71 -1.71 -9.64 -1.51
CA ASP A 71 -1.14 -10.76 -0.77
C ASP A 71 -0.75 -10.35 0.65
N ALA A 72 -0.03 -9.21 0.79
CA ALA A 72 0.38 -8.68 2.08
C ALA A 72 -0.84 -8.31 2.96
N ILE A 73 -1.84 -7.64 2.37
CA ILE A 73 -3.06 -7.23 3.07
C ILE A 73 -3.92 -8.44 3.45
N THR A 74 -3.98 -9.46 2.61
CA THR A 74 -4.71 -10.71 2.91
C THR A 74 -4.06 -11.45 4.08
N SER A 75 -2.71 -11.55 4.08
CA SER A 75 -1.95 -12.12 5.20
C SER A 75 -2.22 -11.37 6.51
N PHE A 76 -2.17 -10.03 6.47
CA PHE A 76 -2.51 -9.18 7.62
C PHE A 76 -3.95 -9.41 8.08
N THR A 77 -4.93 -9.37 7.17
CA THR A 77 -6.37 -9.48 7.49
C THR A 77 -6.70 -10.81 8.14
N ALA A 78 -6.09 -11.90 7.67
CA ALA A 78 -6.27 -13.24 8.25
C ALA A 78 -5.74 -13.34 9.69
N ASN A 79 -4.72 -12.54 10.04
CA ASN A 79 -4.02 -12.57 11.32
C ASN A 79 -4.17 -11.26 12.13
N LYS A 80 -5.15 -10.41 11.80
CA LYS A 80 -5.31 -9.07 12.38
C LYS A 80 -5.32 -9.04 13.91
N TYR A 81 -5.86 -10.07 14.56
CA TYR A 81 -5.91 -10.20 16.02
C TYR A 81 -4.53 -10.33 16.68
N ARG A 82 -3.46 -10.53 15.89
CA ARG A 82 -2.07 -10.56 16.37
C ARG A 82 -1.38 -9.19 16.30
N TYR A 83 -2.13 -8.15 15.90
CA TYR A 83 -1.60 -6.80 15.77
C TYR A 83 -2.33 -5.85 16.71
N ASN A 84 -1.57 -4.96 17.35
CA ASN A 84 -2.10 -3.82 18.08
C ASN A 84 -2.37 -2.68 17.10
N GLU A 85 -3.55 -2.10 17.19
CA GLU A 85 -3.92 -0.88 16.49
C GLU A 85 -3.65 0.34 17.36
N THR A 86 -3.04 1.37 16.78
CA THR A 86 -2.90 2.70 17.38
C THR A 86 -3.33 3.77 16.40
N LEU A 87 -3.94 4.83 16.91
CA LEU A 87 -4.32 6.00 16.13
C LEU A 87 -3.47 7.19 16.57
N MET A 88 -2.81 7.82 15.62
CA MET A 88 -2.07 9.08 15.82
C MET A 88 -2.72 10.19 15.02
N HIS A 89 -2.94 11.34 15.66
CA HIS A 89 -3.40 12.56 14.98
C HIS A 89 -2.23 13.52 14.82
N ASP A 90 -1.89 13.84 13.59
CA ASP A 90 -0.86 14.83 13.25
C ASP A 90 -1.52 16.15 12.82
N LEU A 91 -1.48 17.11 13.71
CA LEU A 91 -2.05 18.46 13.50
C LEU A 91 -1.30 19.24 12.43
N SER A 92 0.00 18.99 12.25
CA SER A 92 0.84 19.71 11.30
C SER A 92 0.50 19.37 9.85
N THR A 93 0.19 18.11 9.59
CA THR A 93 -0.19 17.60 8.26
C THR A 93 -1.69 17.42 8.09
N GLN A 94 -2.50 17.74 9.13
CA GLN A 94 -3.94 17.54 9.17
C GLN A 94 -4.32 16.11 8.73
N SER A 95 -3.73 15.12 9.41
CA SER A 95 -3.90 13.71 9.05
C SER A 95 -3.99 12.81 10.27
N TYR A 96 -4.66 11.65 10.07
CA TYR A 96 -4.65 10.56 11.01
C TYR A 96 -3.79 9.42 10.45
N THR A 97 -3.04 8.77 11.33
CA THR A 97 -2.34 7.53 10.98
C THR A 97 -2.88 6.40 11.85
N LEU A 98 -3.50 5.41 11.20
CA LEU A 98 -3.78 4.11 11.81
C LEU A 98 -2.55 3.24 11.64
N SER A 99 -1.98 2.79 12.76
CA SER A 99 -0.76 1.99 12.77
C SER A 99 -1.03 0.62 13.38
N TYR A 100 -0.62 -0.42 12.68
CA TYR A 100 -0.70 -1.82 13.13
C TYR A 100 0.70 -2.36 13.35
N ARG A 101 0.95 -2.87 14.55
CA ARG A 101 2.23 -3.45 14.95
C ARG A 101 1.99 -4.83 15.57
N PRO A 102 2.80 -5.86 15.26
CA PRO A 102 2.61 -7.17 15.83
C PRO A 102 2.76 -7.15 17.34
N VAL A 103 1.89 -7.88 18.06
CA VAL A 103 1.97 -8.07 19.50
C VAL A 103 3.28 -8.77 19.88
N SER A 104 3.70 -9.74 19.07
CA SER A 104 4.98 -10.44 19.19
C SER A 104 5.72 -10.40 17.86
N ARG A 105 6.92 -9.84 17.85
CA ARG A 105 7.73 -9.67 16.62
C ARG A 105 8.28 -10.97 16.03
N SER A 106 8.23 -12.08 16.77
CA SER A 106 9.00 -13.28 16.39
C SER A 106 8.36 -14.15 15.30
N ASN A 107 7.08 -13.96 14.96
CA ASN A 107 6.36 -14.92 14.12
C ASN A 107 5.45 -14.29 13.05
N GLU A 108 5.44 -12.97 12.91
CA GLU A 108 4.54 -12.32 11.96
C GLU A 108 5.29 -11.86 10.71
N GLU A 109 4.70 -12.13 9.54
CA GLU A 109 5.24 -11.69 8.25
C GLU A 109 5.23 -10.16 8.13
N ILE A 110 4.19 -9.48 8.66
CA ILE A 110 4.05 -8.04 8.58
C ILE A 110 4.70 -7.38 9.79
N ASP A 111 5.78 -6.64 9.57
CA ASP A 111 6.50 -5.88 10.60
C ASP A 111 5.72 -4.65 11.04
N TYR A 112 5.11 -3.96 10.08
CA TYR A 112 4.15 -2.88 10.31
C TYR A 112 3.24 -2.64 9.10
N LEU A 113 2.08 -2.05 9.40
CA LEU A 113 1.16 -1.52 8.42
C LEU A 113 0.64 -0.18 8.91
N ASP A 114 0.78 0.86 8.11
CA ASP A 114 0.33 2.21 8.40
C ASP A 114 -0.64 2.69 7.33
N ILE A 115 -1.77 3.29 7.75
CA ILE A 115 -2.77 3.88 6.87
C ILE A 115 -2.86 5.36 7.20
N LEU A 116 -2.44 6.21 6.28
CA LEU A 116 -2.52 7.66 6.39
C LEU A 116 -3.85 8.15 5.82
N LEU A 117 -4.65 8.82 6.65
CA LEU A 117 -5.96 9.37 6.30
C LEU A 117 -5.92 10.90 6.30
N SER A 118 -6.69 11.51 5.41
CA SER A 118 -6.95 12.96 5.48
C SER A 118 -7.86 13.26 6.68
N GLU A 119 -7.52 14.26 7.50
CA GLU A 119 -8.38 14.70 8.61
C GLU A 119 -9.74 15.19 8.10
N LYS A 120 -9.76 15.98 7.04
CA LYS A 120 -10.99 16.61 6.51
C LYS A 120 -11.91 15.61 5.81
N SER A 121 -11.36 14.76 4.94
CA SER A 121 -12.17 13.86 4.11
C SER A 121 -12.22 12.43 4.63
N GLN A 122 -11.36 12.09 5.60
CA GLN A 122 -11.16 10.73 6.10
C GLN A 122 -10.77 9.71 5.01
N GLN A 123 -10.39 10.20 3.83
CA GLN A 123 -9.94 9.37 2.73
C GLN A 123 -8.51 8.93 2.94
N VAL A 124 -8.19 7.73 2.50
CA VAL A 124 -6.82 7.20 2.52
C VAL A 124 -5.96 7.99 1.55
N LYS A 125 -4.86 8.54 2.06
CA LYS A 125 -3.81 9.20 1.27
C LYS A 125 -2.72 8.21 0.87
N ARG A 126 -2.35 7.32 1.81
CA ARG A 126 -1.24 6.38 1.64
C ARG A 126 -1.42 5.16 2.54
N ILE A 127 -0.94 4.02 2.04
CA ILE A 127 -0.79 2.79 2.80
C ILE A 127 0.67 2.40 2.69
N ASP A 128 1.32 2.16 3.84
CA ASP A 128 2.69 1.69 3.92
C ASP A 128 2.72 0.35 4.66
N ILE A 129 3.35 -0.66 4.05
CA ILE A 129 3.48 -2.00 4.62
C ILE A 129 4.95 -2.39 4.57
N ARG A 130 5.48 -2.86 5.69
CA ARG A 130 6.77 -3.54 5.72
C ARG A 130 6.56 -4.98 6.12
N ARG A 131 7.17 -5.88 5.36
CA ARG A 131 7.11 -7.31 5.65
C ARG A 131 8.45 -7.99 5.45
N THR A 132 8.63 -9.06 6.22
CA THR A 132 9.80 -9.93 6.15
C THR A 132 9.34 -11.36 6.06
N TYR A 133 9.81 -12.09 5.04
CA TYR A 133 9.44 -13.48 4.83
C TYR A 133 10.57 -14.26 4.15
N THR A 134 10.49 -15.59 4.24
CA THR A 134 11.45 -16.48 3.56
C THR A 134 10.79 -17.14 2.37
N ARG A 135 11.46 -17.11 1.21
CA ARG A 135 11.05 -17.80 -0.01
C ARG A 135 12.26 -18.44 -0.67
N SER A 136 12.15 -19.73 -1.01
CA SER A 136 13.26 -20.47 -1.66
C SER A 136 14.60 -20.31 -0.94
N ASN A 137 14.58 -20.39 0.40
CA ASN A 137 15.75 -20.24 1.28
C ASN A 137 16.42 -18.86 1.24
N GLN A 138 15.70 -17.82 0.78
CA GLN A 138 16.14 -16.44 0.77
C GLN A 138 15.29 -15.61 1.73
N LEU A 139 15.93 -14.78 2.55
CA LEU A 139 15.23 -13.81 3.38
C LEU A 139 14.92 -12.59 2.53
N ILE A 140 13.64 -12.23 2.48
CA ILE A 140 13.14 -11.11 1.67
C ILE A 140 12.54 -10.08 2.62
N ASN A 141 13.05 -8.85 2.53
CA ASN A 141 12.46 -7.67 3.17
C ASN A 141 11.77 -6.83 2.10
N GLU A 142 10.49 -6.53 2.28
CA GLU A 142 9.74 -5.67 1.37
C GLU A 142 9.16 -4.46 2.08
N HIS A 143 9.27 -3.32 1.41
CA HIS A 143 8.51 -2.12 1.75
C HIS A 143 7.58 -1.78 0.59
N LEU A 144 6.29 -1.80 0.86
CA LEU A 144 5.21 -1.53 -0.09
C LEU A 144 4.56 -0.21 0.29
N SER A 145 4.48 0.73 -0.65
CA SER A 145 3.82 2.02 -0.44
C SER A 145 2.81 2.26 -1.56
N TRP A 146 1.52 2.38 -1.20
CA TRP A 146 0.45 2.74 -2.12
C TRP A 146 0.01 4.17 -1.87
N ARG A 147 0.12 5.03 -2.87
CA ARG A 147 -0.30 6.43 -2.84
C ARG A 147 -1.59 6.57 -3.63
N THR A 148 -2.70 6.79 -2.94
CA THR A 148 -4.03 6.88 -3.56
C THR A 148 -4.03 7.87 -4.71
N ASN A 149 -4.53 7.47 -5.87
CA ASN A 149 -4.59 8.22 -7.13
C ASN A 149 -3.24 8.68 -7.72
N LYS A 150 -2.10 8.24 -7.20
CA LYS A 150 -0.78 8.72 -7.63
C LYS A 150 0.13 7.62 -8.15
N GLY A 151 0.18 6.50 -7.45
CA GLY A 151 1.12 5.46 -7.80
C GLY A 151 1.41 4.50 -6.66
N CYS A 152 2.32 3.57 -6.89
CA CYS A 152 2.81 2.68 -5.85
C CYS A 152 4.31 2.47 -5.97
N MET A 153 4.94 2.11 -4.85
CA MET A 153 6.34 1.77 -4.79
C MET A 153 6.53 0.43 -4.07
N ILE A 154 7.37 -0.42 -4.63
CA ILE A 154 7.80 -1.68 -4.03
C ILE A 154 9.32 -1.64 -3.93
N THR A 155 9.85 -1.68 -2.72
CA THR A 155 11.27 -1.90 -2.46
C THR A 155 11.45 -3.30 -1.94
N ARG A 156 12.31 -4.09 -2.59
CA ARG A 156 12.62 -5.46 -2.20
C ARG A 156 14.11 -5.61 -1.99
N GLU A 157 14.48 -6.11 -0.82
CA GLU A 157 15.84 -6.51 -0.48
C GLU A 157 15.86 -8.03 -0.30
N THR A 158 16.73 -8.70 -1.04
CA THR A 158 16.87 -10.16 -0.98
C THR A 158 18.27 -10.50 -0.49
N ASN A 159 18.34 -11.20 0.63
CA ASN A 159 19.58 -11.74 1.16
C ASN A 159 19.75 -13.18 0.66
N VAL A 160 20.81 -13.41 -0.09
CA VAL A 160 21.15 -14.75 -0.58
C VAL A 160 21.93 -15.49 0.52
N SER A 161 21.41 -16.62 0.99
CA SER A 161 21.88 -17.34 2.19
C SER A 161 23.35 -17.72 2.16
N ASP A 162 23.97 -17.85 0.99
CA ASP A 162 25.37 -18.26 0.80
C ASP A 162 26.31 -17.13 0.37
N SER A 163 25.80 -15.91 0.26
CA SER A 163 26.63 -14.75 -0.11
C SER A 163 26.34 -13.58 0.81
N SER A 164 27.39 -12.79 1.12
CA SER A 164 27.23 -11.50 1.82
C SER A 164 26.58 -10.43 0.93
N GLN A 165 25.99 -10.83 -0.21
CA GLN A 165 25.40 -9.91 -1.17
C GLN A 165 23.90 -9.77 -0.92
N THR A 166 23.49 -8.52 -0.74
CA THR A 166 22.06 -8.13 -0.72
C THR A 166 21.72 -7.52 -2.08
N GLU A 167 20.72 -8.07 -2.74
CA GLU A 167 20.16 -7.46 -3.94
C GLU A 167 19.02 -6.54 -3.55
N THR A 168 19.07 -5.28 -4.02
CA THR A 168 17.99 -4.31 -3.82
C THR A 168 17.34 -3.96 -5.16
N VAL A 169 16.01 -4.12 -5.21
CA VAL A 169 15.18 -3.76 -6.35
C VAL A 169 14.13 -2.76 -5.89
N VAL A 170 14.03 -1.61 -6.59
CA VAL A 170 12.99 -0.61 -6.37
C VAL A 170 12.15 -0.48 -7.63
N MET A 171 10.86 -0.66 -7.50
CA MET A 171 9.85 -0.47 -8.53
C MET A 171 8.96 0.70 -8.12
N ASP A 172 9.05 1.83 -8.82
CA ASP A 172 8.19 3.00 -8.61
C ASP A 172 7.25 3.14 -9.81
N VAL A 173 5.96 2.97 -9.56
CA VAL A 173 4.90 3.04 -10.57
C VAL A 173 4.10 4.31 -10.36
N SER A 174 3.93 5.09 -11.41
CA SER A 174 3.07 6.28 -11.42
C SER A 174 2.01 6.19 -12.51
N TRP A 175 0.81 6.71 -12.21
CA TRP A 175 -0.32 6.83 -13.13
C TRP A 175 -0.95 8.23 -13.14
N ILE A 176 -0.18 9.25 -12.74
CA ILE A 176 -0.56 10.64 -12.88
C ILE A 176 0.01 11.14 -14.21
N PRO A 177 -0.76 11.92 -15.01
CA PRO A 177 -0.19 12.69 -16.10
C PRO A 177 0.93 13.60 -15.59
N GLU A 178 2.06 13.65 -16.28
CA GLU A 178 3.24 14.47 -15.88
C GLU A 178 2.93 15.97 -15.69
N ASN A 179 1.75 16.43 -16.13
CA ASN A 179 1.33 17.83 -16.15
C ASN A 179 0.35 18.23 -15.04
N ASP A 180 0.13 17.38 -14.03
CA ASP A 180 -0.71 17.79 -12.89
C ASP A 180 0.16 18.63 -11.93
N PRO A 181 -0.10 19.95 -11.76
CA PRO A 181 0.68 20.77 -10.84
C PRO A 181 0.54 20.22 -9.44
N GLN A 182 1.68 19.88 -8.85
CA GLN A 182 1.74 19.48 -7.42
C GLN A 182 1.19 20.62 -6.59
N PRO A 183 0.28 20.37 -5.64
CA PRO A 183 -0.25 21.40 -4.75
C PRO A 183 0.80 21.91 -3.77
#